data_9ddd49ed0af98afa991a57fa4ce80ca5
#
_entry.id   9ddd49ed0af98afa991a57fa4ce80ca5
#
_cell.length_a   1.000
_cell.length_b   1.000
_cell.length_c   1.000
_cell.angle_alpha   90.00
_cell.angle_beta   90.00
_cell.angle_gamma   90.00
#
_symmetry.space_group_name_H-M   'P 1'
#
loop_
_entity.id
_entity.type
_entity.pdbx_description
1 polymer ?
#
loop_
_entity_poly.entity_id
_entity_poly.type
_entity_poly.pdbx_seq_one_letter_code
_entity_poly.pdbx_strand_id
1 'polypeptide(L)'
;MLLNNKILSDPLSEKTLPLFAEKLSISHFSPTQFALPDSAWLFKYVCLTQEQRRLLLKSNSAMEAGKRVGEALQRNLADKIYKLNPLTKKVAPTTNEKISLDNAIEEQIQIFKDYNPVDDKDADKKQKYLEEVPEIIRNALLGLKELAVTDPVTCERQVSITTDSLENSFYISSPVLPVVGRIDFDFGQMRLGENPTSAGGIDTSVSMDAFLPQKIIELKTKYSRLGKIKKDGSRSFIVSPIPVTASFNHVVQCAVYAAHWNFKVPVYLLYAVQGGYQIFDSTNCKHLTVEGMKKNLQIMNRTFIRREKILSQYQELTREEIIDHAVSMIDPNFDHPFAFNGLPEDLLQEAKDLWKVN
;
A
#
# COMPACT_ATOMS: atom_id res chain seq x y z
N MET A 1 23.68 -18.22 15.44
CA MET A 1 22.54 -18.94 14.87
C MET A 1 22.20 -18.26 13.55
N LEU A 2 22.67 -18.83 12.44
CA LEU A 2 22.52 -18.29 11.10
C LEU A 2 21.04 -18.36 10.71
N LEU A 3 20.43 -17.19 10.45
CA LEU A 3 19.11 -17.09 9.85
C LEU A 3 19.18 -17.72 8.46
N ASN A 4 18.53 -18.85 8.26
CA ASN A 4 18.32 -19.42 6.94
C ASN A 4 17.48 -18.42 6.13
N ASN A 5 18.17 -17.62 5.33
CA ASN A 5 17.58 -16.68 4.37
C ASN A 5 17.07 -17.45 3.15
N LYS A 6 15.92 -18.11 3.29
CA LYS A 6 15.11 -18.45 2.15
C LYS A 6 14.25 -17.20 1.81
N ILE A 7 14.91 -16.19 1.26
CA ILE A 7 14.28 -14.92 0.93
C ILE A 7 14.28 -14.75 -0.59
N LEU A 8 13.09 -14.69 -1.13
CA LEU A 8 12.68 -13.88 -2.28
C LEU A 8 13.13 -14.34 -3.67
N SER A 9 12.71 -15.51 -4.09
CA SER A 9 12.14 -15.63 -5.44
C SER A 9 10.86 -14.74 -5.45
N ASP A 10 10.58 -14.10 -6.56
CA ASP A 10 9.28 -13.44 -6.77
C ASP A 10 8.19 -14.46 -6.40
N PRO A 11 7.41 -14.26 -5.31
CA PRO A 11 6.49 -15.28 -4.83
C PRO A 11 5.37 -15.57 -5.83
N LEU A 12 5.28 -14.78 -6.90
CA LEU A 12 4.31 -14.93 -7.96
C LEU A 12 4.86 -15.73 -9.16
N SER A 13 6.17 -15.99 -9.25
CA SER A 13 6.78 -16.60 -10.44
C SER A 13 6.90 -18.14 -10.39
N GLU A 14 6.75 -18.78 -9.23
CA GLU A 14 7.03 -20.23 -9.08
C GLU A 14 5.86 -21.06 -8.51
N LYS A 15 4.78 -20.45 -8.02
CA LYS A 15 3.61 -21.21 -7.53
C LYS A 15 2.49 -21.23 -8.56
N THR A 16 2.05 -22.43 -8.91
CA THR A 16 0.79 -22.61 -9.65
C THR A 16 -0.34 -21.99 -8.82
N LEU A 17 -1.05 -21.04 -9.41
CA LEU A 17 -2.21 -20.44 -8.76
C LEU A 17 -3.30 -21.49 -8.53
N PRO A 18 -4.10 -21.39 -7.45
CA PRO A 18 -5.30 -22.22 -7.31
C PRO A 18 -6.23 -22.02 -8.50
N LEU A 19 -6.96 -23.08 -8.89
CA LEU A 19 -7.82 -23.07 -10.07
C LEU A 19 -8.84 -21.92 -10.08
N PHE A 20 -9.45 -21.62 -8.92
CA PHE A 20 -10.36 -20.47 -8.81
C PHE A 20 -9.67 -19.15 -9.10
N ALA A 21 -8.43 -19.00 -8.67
CA ALA A 21 -7.66 -17.77 -8.83
C ALA A 21 -7.26 -17.53 -10.29
N GLU A 22 -6.91 -18.59 -11.00
CA GLU A 22 -6.66 -18.54 -12.46
C GLU A 22 -7.92 -18.12 -13.21
N LYS A 23 -9.05 -18.78 -12.97
CA LYS A 23 -10.34 -18.49 -13.61
C LYS A 23 -10.82 -17.05 -13.36
N LEU A 24 -10.61 -16.55 -12.15
CA LEU A 24 -11.04 -15.21 -11.74
C LEU A 24 -9.97 -14.12 -12.00
N SER A 25 -8.79 -14.49 -12.49
CA SER A 25 -7.66 -13.58 -12.70
C SER A 25 -7.26 -12.82 -11.42
N ILE A 26 -7.19 -13.54 -10.29
CA ILE A 26 -6.77 -13.02 -9.00
C ILE A 26 -5.44 -13.67 -8.64
N SER A 27 -4.37 -12.88 -8.52
CA SER A 27 -3.03 -13.42 -8.20
C SER A 27 -2.64 -13.25 -6.73
N HIS A 28 -3.23 -12.30 -6.02
CA HIS A 28 -2.88 -11.98 -4.64
C HIS A 28 -3.97 -11.14 -3.96
N PHE A 29 -3.88 -11.04 -2.63
CA PHE A 29 -4.56 -10.03 -1.85
C PHE A 29 -3.64 -8.83 -1.58
N SER A 30 -4.23 -7.63 -1.49
CA SER A 30 -3.56 -6.46 -0.95
C SER A 30 -4.09 -6.15 0.46
N PRO A 31 -3.26 -5.68 1.41
CA PRO A 31 -3.73 -5.29 2.73
C PRO A 31 -4.84 -4.23 2.70
N THR A 32 -4.84 -3.36 1.68
CA THR A 32 -5.88 -2.34 1.50
C THR A 32 -7.25 -2.92 1.17
N GLN A 33 -7.31 -4.12 0.58
CA GLN A 33 -8.59 -4.80 0.29
C GLN A 33 -9.31 -5.27 1.55
N PHE A 34 -8.58 -5.45 2.65
CA PHE A 34 -9.17 -5.84 3.94
C PHE A 34 -10.24 -4.86 4.43
N ALA A 35 -10.06 -3.57 4.16
CA ALA A 35 -10.99 -2.52 4.57
C ALA A 35 -12.37 -2.56 3.89
N LEU A 36 -12.49 -3.28 2.77
CA LEU A 36 -13.72 -3.36 2.00
C LEU A 36 -14.68 -4.40 2.60
N PRO A 37 -15.98 -4.11 2.69
CA PRO A 37 -17.00 -5.13 2.87
C PRO A 37 -16.88 -6.21 1.80
N ASP A 38 -17.28 -7.46 2.12
CA ASP A 38 -17.11 -8.59 1.20
C ASP A 38 -17.84 -8.37 -0.14
N SER A 39 -19.03 -7.74 -0.13
CA SER A 39 -19.77 -7.41 -1.35
C SER A 39 -19.01 -6.41 -2.25
N ALA A 40 -18.47 -5.35 -1.67
CA ALA A 40 -17.69 -4.38 -2.43
C ALA A 40 -16.35 -4.97 -2.92
N TRP A 41 -15.72 -5.84 -2.13
CA TRP A 41 -14.54 -6.56 -2.54
C TRP A 41 -14.85 -7.52 -3.69
N LEU A 42 -15.91 -8.32 -3.56
CA LEU A 42 -16.35 -9.26 -4.61
C LEU A 42 -16.61 -8.50 -5.92
N PHE A 43 -17.42 -7.45 -5.88
CA PHE A 43 -17.70 -6.66 -7.07
C PHE A 43 -16.44 -6.11 -7.72
N LYS A 44 -15.63 -5.35 -6.96
CA LYS A 44 -14.49 -4.61 -7.51
C LYS A 44 -13.33 -5.49 -7.97
N TYR A 45 -13.12 -6.65 -7.34
CA TYR A 45 -11.92 -7.48 -7.59
C TYR A 45 -12.21 -8.83 -8.26
N VAL A 46 -13.48 -9.27 -8.26
CA VAL A 46 -13.86 -10.57 -8.84
C VAL A 46 -14.82 -10.38 -10.03
N CYS A 47 -15.91 -9.63 -9.84
CA CYS A 47 -16.93 -9.48 -10.88
C CYS A 47 -16.43 -8.63 -12.05
N LEU A 48 -15.83 -7.48 -11.77
CA LEU A 48 -15.33 -6.58 -12.81
C LEU A 48 -14.21 -7.20 -13.65
N THR A 49 -14.22 -6.91 -14.93
CA THR A 49 -13.13 -7.22 -15.84
C THR A 49 -11.87 -6.42 -15.49
N GLN A 50 -10.72 -6.84 -15.99
CA GLN A 50 -9.47 -6.11 -15.77
C GLN A 50 -9.53 -4.69 -16.33
N GLU A 51 -10.21 -4.49 -17.44
CA GLU A 51 -10.41 -3.17 -18.06
C GLU A 51 -11.29 -2.27 -17.21
N GLN A 52 -12.46 -2.76 -16.75
CA GLN A 52 -13.32 -2.03 -15.83
C GLN A 52 -12.58 -1.67 -14.54
N ARG A 53 -11.78 -2.59 -13.98
CA ARG A 53 -10.94 -2.31 -12.80
C ARG A 53 -9.94 -1.18 -13.05
N ARG A 54 -9.30 -1.15 -14.21
CA ARG A 54 -8.37 -0.05 -14.58
C ARG A 54 -9.08 1.30 -14.68
N LEU A 55 -10.32 1.31 -15.14
CA LEU A 55 -11.13 2.54 -15.18
C LEU A 55 -11.51 3.03 -13.77
N LEU A 56 -11.83 2.11 -12.84
CA LEU A 56 -12.09 2.45 -11.44
C LEU A 56 -10.85 2.95 -10.69
N LEU A 57 -9.67 2.47 -11.09
CA LEU A 57 -8.39 2.85 -10.49
C LEU A 57 -7.84 4.17 -11.08
N LYS A 58 -8.66 4.94 -11.80
CA LYS A 58 -8.25 6.29 -12.18
C LYS A 58 -7.82 7.05 -10.93
N SER A 59 -6.63 7.61 -11.01
CA SER A 59 -6.10 8.46 -9.95
C SER A 59 -7.08 9.60 -9.68
N ASN A 60 -7.24 9.98 -8.43
CA ASN A 60 -7.94 11.20 -8.04
C ASN A 60 -6.94 12.16 -7.39
N SER A 61 -7.35 13.40 -7.18
CA SER A 61 -6.49 14.44 -6.64
C SER A 61 -5.81 14.06 -5.31
N ALA A 62 -6.48 13.27 -4.45
CA ALA A 62 -5.88 12.81 -3.19
C ALA A 62 -4.78 11.78 -3.40
N MET A 63 -5.00 10.83 -4.31
CA MET A 63 -3.99 9.81 -4.67
C MET A 63 -2.80 10.46 -5.37
N GLU A 64 -3.08 11.38 -6.30
CA GLU A 64 -2.02 12.08 -7.03
C GLU A 64 -1.19 12.98 -6.09
N ALA A 65 -1.84 13.72 -5.20
CA ALA A 65 -1.15 14.51 -4.19
C ALA A 65 -0.27 13.63 -3.28
N GLY A 66 -0.80 12.48 -2.81
CA GLY A 66 0.00 11.52 -2.02
C GLY A 66 1.23 11.02 -2.76
N LYS A 67 1.09 10.70 -4.04
CA LYS A 67 2.19 10.31 -4.91
C LYS A 67 3.25 11.43 -5.03
N ARG A 68 2.82 12.68 -5.21
CA ARG A 68 3.74 13.83 -5.27
C ARG A 68 4.54 13.98 -3.98
N VAL A 69 3.91 13.78 -2.81
CA VAL A 69 4.64 13.82 -1.53
C VAL A 69 5.73 12.73 -1.49
N GLY A 70 5.39 11.50 -1.82
CA GLY A 70 6.36 10.39 -1.85
C GLY A 70 7.53 10.67 -2.81
N GLU A 71 7.24 11.13 -4.03
CA GLU A 71 8.26 11.43 -5.04
C GLU A 71 9.17 12.60 -4.65
N ALA A 72 8.63 13.67 -4.03
CA ALA A 72 9.44 14.77 -3.52
C ALA A 72 10.45 14.31 -2.46
N LEU A 73 9.99 13.46 -1.52
CA LEU A 73 10.87 12.88 -0.52
C LEU A 73 11.96 12.00 -1.14
N GLN A 74 11.58 11.16 -2.13
CA GLN A 74 12.54 10.32 -2.85
C GLN A 74 13.58 11.17 -3.60
N ARG A 75 13.19 12.27 -4.23
CA ARG A 75 14.11 13.18 -4.92
C ARG A 75 15.08 13.87 -3.94
N ASN A 76 14.59 14.28 -2.78
CA ASN A 76 15.42 14.90 -1.75
C ASN A 76 16.37 13.89 -1.05
N LEU A 77 15.96 12.61 -0.95
CA LEU A 77 16.76 11.54 -0.35
C LEU A 77 17.53 10.71 -1.39
N ALA A 78 17.63 11.17 -2.63
CA ALA A 78 18.15 10.36 -3.74
C ALA A 78 19.57 9.83 -3.52
N ASP A 79 20.42 10.61 -2.84
CA ASP A 79 21.80 10.19 -2.48
C ASP A 79 21.85 8.99 -1.50
N LYS A 80 20.75 8.67 -0.87
CA LYS A 80 20.58 7.60 0.12
C LYS A 80 19.79 6.41 -0.42
N ILE A 81 19.15 6.57 -1.58
CA ILE A 81 18.21 5.58 -2.12
C ILE A 81 18.94 4.53 -2.93
N TYR A 82 18.64 3.28 -2.61
CA TYR A 82 19.04 2.11 -3.36
C TYR A 82 17.82 1.44 -4.00
N LYS A 83 17.96 1.04 -5.24
CA LYS A 83 16.90 0.35 -5.98
C LYS A 83 17.28 -1.11 -6.23
N LEU A 84 16.29 -1.98 -6.07
CA LEU A 84 16.42 -3.37 -6.47
C LEU A 84 16.20 -3.48 -7.98
N ASN A 85 17.15 -4.12 -8.66
CA ASN A 85 16.94 -4.59 -10.02
C ASN A 85 16.14 -5.92 -9.97
N PRO A 86 14.90 -5.96 -10.48
CA PRO A 86 14.07 -7.16 -10.37
C PRO A 86 14.62 -8.37 -11.15
N LEU A 87 15.40 -8.12 -12.20
CA LEU A 87 15.97 -9.18 -13.03
C LEU A 87 17.24 -9.78 -12.42
N THR A 88 18.17 -8.92 -11.99
CA THR A 88 19.46 -9.37 -11.45
C THR A 88 19.43 -9.63 -9.95
N LYS A 89 18.34 -9.24 -9.27
CA LYS A 89 18.21 -9.24 -7.80
C LYS A 89 19.32 -8.46 -7.09
N LYS A 90 20.02 -7.60 -7.81
CA LYS A 90 21.07 -6.74 -7.26
C LYS A 90 20.50 -5.40 -6.83
N VAL A 91 21.00 -4.87 -5.73
CA VAL A 91 20.68 -3.55 -5.20
C VAL A 91 21.77 -2.59 -5.62
N ALA A 92 21.39 -1.49 -6.24
CA ALA A 92 22.33 -0.45 -6.68
C ALA A 92 21.81 0.94 -6.26
N PRO A 93 22.69 1.92 -6.06
CA PRO A 93 22.28 3.30 -5.85
C PRO A 93 21.35 3.75 -6.97
N THR A 94 20.38 4.60 -6.65
CA THR A 94 19.58 5.23 -7.69
C THR A 94 20.46 6.13 -8.56
N THR A 95 20.13 6.20 -9.84
CA THR A 95 20.76 7.15 -10.77
C THR A 95 20.19 8.57 -10.66
N ASN A 96 19.15 8.76 -9.86
CA ASN A 96 18.55 10.07 -9.66
C ASN A 96 19.51 10.95 -8.85
N GLU A 97 19.74 12.15 -9.34
CA GLU A 97 20.51 13.16 -8.62
C GLU A 97 19.67 13.73 -7.46
N LYS A 98 20.31 13.93 -6.32
CA LYS A 98 19.71 14.60 -5.17
C LYS A 98 19.49 16.06 -5.49
N ILE A 99 18.30 16.56 -5.17
CA ILE A 99 17.97 17.98 -5.27
C ILE A 99 17.54 18.53 -3.90
N SER A 100 17.58 19.86 -3.77
CA SER A 100 17.08 20.51 -2.56
C SER A 100 15.60 20.21 -2.33
N LEU A 101 15.14 20.31 -1.10
CA LEU A 101 13.74 20.07 -0.78
C LEU A 101 12.82 21.04 -1.54
N ASP A 102 13.19 22.32 -1.62
CA ASP A 102 12.36 23.31 -2.30
C ASP A 102 12.28 23.03 -3.81
N ASN A 103 13.37 22.64 -4.45
CA ASN A 103 13.37 22.23 -5.85
C ASN A 103 12.53 20.97 -6.06
N ALA A 104 12.59 20.00 -5.13
CA ALA A 104 11.77 18.80 -5.20
C ALA A 104 10.27 19.12 -5.06
N ILE A 105 9.92 20.04 -4.16
CA ILE A 105 8.56 20.54 -4.01
C ILE A 105 8.08 21.20 -5.30
N GLU A 106 8.88 22.11 -5.85
CA GLU A 106 8.53 22.88 -7.06
C GLU A 106 8.31 21.93 -8.24
N GLU A 107 9.22 20.96 -8.47
CA GLU A 107 9.08 19.93 -9.50
C GLU A 107 7.76 19.17 -9.36
N GLN A 108 7.44 18.69 -8.15
CA GLN A 108 6.24 17.89 -7.94
C GLN A 108 4.95 18.71 -7.98
N ILE A 109 4.98 19.97 -7.56
CA ILE A 109 3.84 20.88 -7.71
C ILE A 109 3.56 21.16 -9.19
N GLN A 110 4.60 21.34 -10.00
CA GLN A 110 4.40 21.54 -11.44
C GLN A 110 3.74 20.30 -12.09
N ILE A 111 4.21 19.09 -11.77
CA ILE A 111 3.60 17.85 -12.26
C ILE A 111 2.14 17.73 -11.78
N PHE A 112 1.85 18.11 -10.53
CA PHE A 112 0.48 18.07 -10.00
C PHE A 112 -0.45 19.07 -10.69
N LYS A 113 0.06 20.22 -11.12
CA LYS A 113 -0.72 21.18 -11.92
C LYS A 113 -1.19 20.59 -13.24
N ASP A 114 -0.43 19.70 -13.84
CA ASP A 114 -0.74 19.06 -15.13
C ASP A 114 -1.72 17.87 -14.98
N TYR A 115 -2.02 17.43 -13.75
CA TYR A 115 -3.00 16.38 -13.51
C TYR A 115 -4.42 16.84 -13.90
N ASN A 116 -5.16 16.00 -14.62
CA ASN A 116 -6.54 16.28 -15.01
C ASN A 116 -7.53 15.66 -14.00
N PRO A 117 -8.29 16.47 -13.26
CA PRO A 117 -9.31 16.01 -12.32
C PRO A 117 -10.38 15.16 -13.00
N VAL A 118 -10.95 14.21 -12.27
CA VAL A 118 -11.98 13.31 -12.79
C VAL A 118 -13.38 13.94 -12.84
N ASP A 119 -13.64 14.93 -11.99
CA ASP A 119 -14.88 15.69 -11.92
C ASP A 119 -14.67 17.07 -11.25
N ASP A 120 -15.71 17.89 -11.16
CA ASP A 120 -15.66 19.22 -10.55
C ASP A 120 -15.27 19.18 -9.06
N LYS A 121 -15.72 18.16 -8.31
CA LYS A 121 -15.37 18.00 -6.90
C LYS A 121 -13.89 17.64 -6.74
N ASP A 122 -13.35 16.89 -7.66
CA ASP A 122 -11.94 16.55 -7.71
C ASP A 122 -11.08 17.75 -8.14
N ALA A 123 -11.61 18.60 -9.03
CA ALA A 123 -11.00 19.88 -9.40
C ALA A 123 -10.89 20.84 -8.19
N ASP A 124 -11.96 20.99 -7.41
CA ASP A 124 -11.92 21.76 -6.16
C ASP A 124 -10.87 21.23 -5.20
N LYS A 125 -10.79 19.89 -5.03
CA LYS A 125 -9.78 19.25 -4.19
C LYS A 125 -8.38 19.49 -4.72
N LYS A 126 -8.15 19.34 -6.04
CA LYS A 126 -6.85 19.60 -6.66
C LYS A 126 -6.34 20.98 -6.32
N GLN A 127 -7.18 22.01 -6.50
CA GLN A 127 -6.81 23.38 -6.20
C GLN A 127 -6.39 23.54 -4.73
N LYS A 128 -7.15 22.96 -3.80
CA LYS A 128 -6.82 23.01 -2.38
C LYS A 128 -5.53 22.25 -2.03
N TYR A 129 -5.33 21.10 -2.64
CA TYR A 129 -4.16 20.25 -2.36
C TYR A 129 -2.87 20.83 -2.94
N LEU A 130 -2.92 21.59 -4.03
CA LEU A 130 -1.77 22.36 -4.52
C LEU A 130 -1.24 23.34 -3.47
N GLU A 131 -2.10 23.89 -2.60
CA GLU A 131 -1.70 24.76 -1.48
C GLU A 131 -1.13 23.96 -0.30
N GLU A 132 -1.61 22.74 -0.06
CA GLU A 132 -1.26 21.93 1.13
C GLU A 132 -0.02 21.05 0.92
N VAL A 133 0.18 20.51 -0.28
CA VAL A 133 1.26 19.56 -0.60
C VAL A 133 2.65 20.06 -0.18
N PRO A 134 3.04 21.32 -0.41
CA PRO A 134 4.36 21.79 0.01
C PRO A 134 4.62 21.63 1.51
N GLU A 135 3.64 21.97 2.34
CA GLU A 135 3.78 21.87 3.79
C GLU A 135 3.71 20.43 4.28
N ILE A 136 2.88 19.61 3.66
CA ILE A 136 2.82 18.18 3.95
C ILE A 136 4.15 17.49 3.64
N ILE A 137 4.84 17.86 2.54
CA ILE A 137 6.18 17.34 2.22
C ILE A 137 7.18 17.74 3.31
N ARG A 138 7.18 19.01 3.74
CA ARG A 138 8.06 19.48 4.82
C ARG A 138 7.83 18.74 6.12
N ASN A 139 6.57 18.57 6.50
CA ASN A 139 6.18 17.84 7.71
C ASN A 139 6.52 16.35 7.65
N ALA A 140 6.34 15.71 6.50
CA ALA A 140 6.76 14.33 6.28
C ALA A 140 8.29 14.17 6.43
N LEU A 141 9.08 15.09 5.84
CA LEU A 141 10.54 15.07 5.99
C LEU A 141 10.98 15.32 7.45
N LEU A 142 10.28 16.19 8.19
CA LEU A 142 10.56 16.37 9.62
C LEU A 142 10.31 15.08 10.40
N GLY A 143 9.21 14.37 10.16
CA GLY A 143 8.94 13.09 10.77
C GLY A 143 9.98 12.02 10.41
N LEU A 144 10.44 11.97 9.17
CA LEU A 144 11.54 11.07 8.78
C LEU A 144 12.85 11.41 9.51
N LYS A 145 13.17 12.69 9.68
CA LYS A 145 14.36 13.14 10.43
C LYS A 145 14.27 12.79 11.91
N GLU A 146 13.09 12.91 12.53
CA GLU A 146 12.87 12.53 13.93
C GLU A 146 13.12 11.02 14.14
N LEU A 147 12.77 10.20 13.16
CA LEU A 147 13.05 8.78 13.18
C LEU A 147 14.55 8.45 12.95
N ALA A 148 15.41 9.46 12.93
CA ALA A 148 16.85 9.32 12.71
C ALA A 148 17.15 8.42 11.50
N VAL A 149 16.55 8.79 10.39
CA VAL A 149 16.73 8.10 9.12
C VAL A 149 18.15 8.28 8.64
N THR A 150 18.94 7.21 8.79
CA THR A 150 20.32 7.12 8.29
C THR A 150 20.34 6.33 6.98
N ASP A 151 21.44 6.44 6.23
CA ASP A 151 21.64 5.67 5.01
C ASP A 151 21.90 4.19 5.30
N PRO A 152 21.62 3.31 4.35
CA PRO A 152 20.87 3.47 3.11
C PRO A 152 19.36 3.29 3.29
N VAL A 153 18.63 3.70 2.25
CA VAL A 153 17.15 3.64 2.20
C VAL A 153 16.72 2.85 0.97
N THR A 154 15.66 2.03 1.07
CA THR A 154 14.91 1.58 -0.10
C THR A 154 13.49 2.14 -0.06
N CYS A 155 12.91 2.41 -1.25
CA CYS A 155 11.58 2.97 -1.39
C CYS A 155 10.70 2.05 -2.22
N GLU A 156 9.40 2.07 -1.97
CA GLU A 156 8.40 1.35 -2.75
C GLU A 156 8.70 -0.17 -2.84
N ARG A 157 9.28 -0.72 -1.78
CA ARG A 157 9.66 -2.13 -1.76
C ARG A 157 8.44 -3.02 -1.65
N GLN A 158 8.27 -3.90 -2.64
CA GLN A 158 7.23 -4.92 -2.59
C GLN A 158 7.62 -6.01 -1.59
N VAL A 159 6.69 -6.35 -0.72
CA VAL A 159 6.80 -7.45 0.25
C VAL A 159 5.61 -8.37 0.13
N SER A 160 5.79 -9.64 0.45
CA SER A 160 4.72 -10.62 0.44
C SER A 160 4.78 -11.54 1.64
N ILE A 161 3.61 -12.03 2.03
CA ILE A 161 3.45 -13.07 3.03
C ILE A 161 2.73 -14.23 2.34
N THR A 162 3.30 -15.42 2.49
CA THR A 162 2.70 -16.67 1.99
C THR A 162 2.44 -17.61 3.16
N THR A 163 1.61 -18.63 2.94
CA THR A 163 1.33 -19.70 3.91
C THR A 163 2.61 -20.26 4.52
N ASP A 164 3.59 -20.61 3.68
CA ASP A 164 4.83 -21.24 4.13
C ASP A 164 5.71 -20.33 4.99
N SER A 165 5.60 -19.00 4.83
CA SER A 165 6.38 -18.04 5.61
C SER A 165 5.83 -17.81 7.01
N LEU A 166 4.54 -18.05 7.25
CA LEU A 166 3.85 -17.75 8.50
C LEU A 166 3.55 -18.98 9.36
N GLU A 167 3.15 -20.10 8.76
CA GLU A 167 2.70 -21.28 9.51
C GLU A 167 3.79 -21.88 10.40
N ASN A 168 5.04 -21.88 9.92
CA ASN A 168 6.17 -22.44 10.67
C ASN A 168 6.66 -21.54 11.80
N SER A 169 6.27 -20.26 11.85
CA SER A 169 6.85 -19.31 12.79
C SER A 169 5.89 -18.86 13.88
N PHE A 170 4.56 -18.82 13.62
CA PHE A 170 3.62 -18.11 14.52
C PHE A 170 2.27 -18.80 14.72
N TYR A 171 2.03 -19.97 14.14
CA TYR A 171 0.71 -20.66 14.20
C TYR A 171 -0.46 -19.77 13.71
N ILE A 172 -0.20 -18.91 12.73
CA ILE A 172 -1.21 -18.03 12.12
C ILE A 172 -1.65 -18.67 10.82
N SER A 173 -2.92 -19.03 10.73
CA SER A 173 -3.52 -19.47 9.47
C SER A 173 -3.42 -18.35 8.42
N SER A 174 -3.01 -18.71 7.21
CA SER A 174 -2.86 -17.79 6.08
C SER A 174 -3.77 -18.16 4.93
N PRO A 175 -4.18 -17.21 4.08
CA PRO A 175 -4.81 -17.52 2.80
C PRO A 175 -3.82 -18.26 1.89
N VAL A 176 -4.35 -19.03 0.93
CA VAL A 176 -3.53 -19.72 -0.08
C VAL A 176 -2.88 -18.71 -1.02
N LEU A 177 -3.63 -17.68 -1.42
CA LEU A 177 -3.08 -16.58 -2.19
C LEU A 177 -2.15 -15.71 -1.32
N PRO A 178 -1.01 -15.29 -1.85
CA PRO A 178 -0.11 -14.40 -1.13
C PRO A 178 -0.78 -13.07 -0.80
N VAL A 179 -0.43 -12.50 0.34
CA VAL A 179 -0.77 -11.11 0.67
C VAL A 179 0.42 -10.24 0.30
N VAL A 180 0.23 -9.34 -0.66
CA VAL A 180 1.29 -8.49 -1.21
C VAL A 180 1.07 -7.04 -0.79
N GLY A 181 2.08 -6.43 -0.21
CA GLY A 181 2.11 -5.03 0.16
C GLY A 181 3.30 -4.29 -0.43
N ARG A 182 3.31 -2.97 -0.31
CA ARG A 182 4.41 -2.12 -0.75
C ARG A 182 4.75 -1.15 0.36
N ILE A 183 6.01 -1.14 0.78
CA ILE A 183 6.54 -0.30 1.85
C ILE A 183 6.99 1.03 1.26
N ASP A 184 6.57 2.15 1.85
CA ASP A 184 6.97 3.47 1.37
C ASP A 184 8.48 3.70 1.57
N PHE A 185 8.99 3.41 2.77
CA PHE A 185 10.42 3.53 3.09
C PHE A 185 10.87 2.41 4.03
N ASP A 186 11.97 1.75 3.71
CA ASP A 186 12.70 0.93 4.65
C ASP A 186 14.17 1.39 4.75
N PHE A 187 14.61 1.57 5.97
CA PHE A 187 15.95 2.06 6.31
C PHE A 187 16.76 0.94 6.93
N GLY A 188 18.00 0.79 6.51
CA GLY A 188 18.79 -0.32 6.96
C GLY A 188 20.27 -0.17 6.76
N GLN A 189 20.98 -1.29 6.86
CA GLN A 189 22.42 -1.37 6.62
C GLN A 189 22.71 -2.24 5.40
N MET A 190 23.66 -1.80 4.58
CA MET A 190 24.21 -2.60 3.51
C MET A 190 25.30 -3.49 4.10
N ARG A 191 25.19 -4.81 3.94
CA ARG A 191 26.33 -5.71 4.10
C ARG A 191 27.11 -5.67 2.80
N LEU A 192 28.29 -5.10 2.82
CA LEU A 192 29.23 -5.25 1.71
C LEU A 192 29.60 -6.73 1.63
N GLY A 193 29.07 -7.42 0.64
CA GLY A 193 29.48 -8.78 0.35
C GLY A 193 30.91 -8.72 -0.18
N GLU A 194 31.83 -9.41 0.47
CA GLU A 194 33.13 -9.73 -0.09
C GLU A 194 32.92 -10.74 -1.24
N ASN A 195 32.60 -10.25 -2.41
CA ASN A 195 32.80 -11.01 -3.64
C ASN A 195 33.98 -10.37 -4.36
N PRO A 196 35.20 -10.91 -4.19
CA PRO A 196 36.29 -10.54 -5.06
C PRO A 196 35.92 -11.00 -6.47
N THR A 197 35.60 -10.05 -7.34
CA THR A 197 35.57 -10.37 -8.76
C THR A 197 36.97 -10.80 -9.16
N SER A 198 37.11 -11.95 -9.80
CA SER A 198 38.34 -12.48 -10.33
C SER A 198 39.05 -11.58 -11.36
N ALA A 199 38.60 -10.37 -11.57
CA ALA A 199 39.10 -9.39 -12.53
C ALA A 199 39.51 -8.04 -11.92
N GLY A 200 39.68 -7.92 -10.58
CA GLY A 200 40.21 -6.69 -9.95
C GLY A 200 39.31 -5.46 -10.02
N GLY A 201 38.07 -5.56 -10.44
CA GLY A 201 37.06 -4.51 -10.38
C GLY A 201 36.22 -4.62 -9.10
N ILE A 202 36.00 -3.50 -8.41
CA ILE A 202 35.05 -3.46 -7.29
C ILE A 202 33.64 -3.49 -7.93
N ASP A 203 32.96 -4.63 -7.84
CA ASP A 203 31.52 -4.70 -8.14
C ASP A 203 30.75 -3.98 -7.03
N THR A 204 30.31 -2.77 -7.28
CA THR A 204 29.51 -1.97 -6.34
C THR A 204 28.04 -2.42 -6.28
N SER A 205 27.64 -3.44 -7.06
CA SER A 205 26.31 -4.03 -6.96
C SER A 205 26.26 -5.04 -5.81
N VAL A 206 25.32 -4.85 -4.92
CA VAL A 206 25.14 -5.71 -3.74
C VAL A 206 23.87 -6.53 -3.91
N SER A 207 23.88 -7.81 -3.51
CA SER A 207 22.65 -8.63 -3.56
C SER A 207 21.61 -8.09 -2.57
N MET A 208 20.31 -8.38 -2.82
CA MET A 208 19.23 -7.98 -1.89
C MET A 208 19.41 -8.54 -0.48
N ASP A 209 20.08 -9.69 -0.36
CA ASP A 209 20.41 -10.32 0.94
C ASP A 209 21.39 -9.49 1.76
N ALA A 210 22.03 -8.52 1.12
CA ALA A 210 22.95 -7.59 1.78
C ALA A 210 22.27 -6.36 2.41
N PHE A 211 21.00 -6.06 2.08
CA PHE A 211 20.26 -5.00 2.73
C PHE A 211 19.46 -5.54 3.92
N LEU A 212 19.84 -5.12 5.12
CA LEU A 212 19.15 -5.48 6.36
C LEU A 212 18.31 -4.29 6.83
N PRO A 213 17.00 -4.35 6.71
CA PRO A 213 16.14 -3.29 7.20
C PRO A 213 16.25 -3.20 8.73
N GLN A 214 16.39 -1.97 9.23
CA GLN A 214 16.40 -1.67 10.66
C GLN A 214 15.12 -0.94 11.08
N LYS A 215 14.49 -0.25 10.15
CA LYS A 215 13.23 0.47 10.36
C LYS A 215 12.39 0.41 9.10
N ILE A 216 11.10 0.18 9.28
CA ILE A 216 10.08 0.24 8.23
C ILE A 216 9.18 1.42 8.53
N ILE A 217 8.96 2.28 7.55
CA ILE A 217 8.12 3.47 7.71
C ILE A 217 7.02 3.44 6.65
N GLU A 218 5.79 3.44 7.10
CA GLU A 218 4.61 3.64 6.28
C GLU A 218 4.17 5.09 6.40
N LEU A 219 4.20 5.81 5.28
CA LEU A 219 3.80 7.22 5.21
C LEU A 219 2.34 7.34 4.79
N LYS A 220 1.56 8.08 5.55
CA LYS A 220 0.19 8.43 5.23
C LYS A 220 0.00 9.93 5.22
N THR A 221 -0.46 10.45 4.10
CA THR A 221 -0.81 11.87 3.97
C THR A 221 -2.33 12.05 4.14
N LYS A 222 -2.73 13.15 4.75
CA LYS A 222 -4.15 13.53 4.83
C LYS A 222 -4.31 14.98 4.41
N TYR A 223 -5.29 15.20 3.57
CA TYR A 223 -5.63 16.49 2.97
C TYR A 223 -6.96 16.99 3.52
N SER A 224 -7.20 18.28 3.38
CA SER A 224 -8.50 18.89 3.68
C SER A 224 -9.64 18.18 2.95
N ARG A 225 -10.78 18.09 3.62
CA ARG A 225 -11.99 17.49 3.06
C ARG A 225 -12.94 18.57 2.57
N LEU A 226 -13.71 18.26 1.52
CA LEU A 226 -14.78 19.12 1.07
C LEU A 226 -15.81 19.28 2.18
N GLY A 227 -16.10 20.52 2.51
CA GLY A 227 -17.17 20.93 3.41
C GLY A 227 -18.45 21.30 2.66
N LYS A 228 -19.26 22.14 3.31
CA LYS A 228 -20.54 22.60 2.74
C LYS A 228 -20.33 23.61 1.61
N ILE A 229 -21.26 23.63 0.67
CA ILE A 229 -21.36 24.69 -0.34
C ILE A 229 -21.84 25.96 0.39
N LYS A 230 -21.12 27.07 0.22
CA LYS A 230 -21.48 28.37 0.75
C LYS A 230 -22.58 29.05 -0.08
N LYS A 231 -23.14 30.13 0.44
CA LYS A 231 -24.19 30.89 -0.25
C LYS A 231 -23.74 31.50 -1.59
N ASP A 232 -22.45 31.75 -1.74
CA ASP A 232 -21.83 32.26 -2.97
C ASP A 232 -21.48 31.16 -4.00
N GLY A 233 -21.88 29.91 -3.74
CA GLY A 233 -21.59 28.75 -4.58
C GLY A 233 -20.21 28.14 -4.38
N SER A 234 -19.28 28.80 -3.63
CA SER A 234 -17.98 28.24 -3.32
C SER A 234 -18.07 27.09 -2.30
N ARG A 235 -17.09 26.16 -2.32
CA ARG A 235 -17.01 25.09 -1.32
C ARG A 235 -16.11 25.51 -0.16
N SER A 236 -16.55 25.21 1.05
CA SER A 236 -15.64 25.26 2.21
C SER A 236 -14.73 24.03 2.23
N PHE A 237 -13.62 24.15 2.93
CA PHE A 237 -12.71 23.02 3.23
C PHE A 237 -12.57 22.85 4.74
N ILE A 238 -12.53 21.61 5.17
CA ILE A 238 -12.28 21.24 6.56
C ILE A 238 -10.85 20.71 6.62
N VAL A 239 -9.97 21.45 7.26
CA VAL A 239 -8.56 21.08 7.43
C VAL A 239 -8.46 19.76 8.19
N SER A 240 -7.65 18.84 7.70
CA SER A 240 -7.40 17.57 8.39
C SER A 240 -6.55 17.83 9.64
N PRO A 241 -7.04 17.46 10.84
CA PRO A 241 -6.25 17.59 12.05
C PRO A 241 -5.10 16.56 12.05
N ILE A 242 -4.08 16.83 12.85
CA ILE A 242 -3.03 15.84 13.16
C ILE A 242 -3.73 14.64 13.84
N PRO A 243 -3.55 13.40 13.34
CA PRO A 243 -4.20 12.24 13.92
C PRO A 243 -3.71 11.96 15.34
N VAL A 244 -4.63 11.79 16.26
CA VAL A 244 -4.33 11.38 17.66
C VAL A 244 -4.36 9.86 17.82
N THR A 245 -4.91 9.12 16.84
CA THR A 245 -4.96 7.66 16.81
C THR A 245 -4.63 7.14 15.43
N ALA A 246 -3.94 6.00 15.39
CA ALA A 246 -3.67 5.30 14.14
C ALA A 246 -4.95 4.67 13.57
N SER A 247 -5.15 4.78 12.25
CA SER A 247 -6.25 4.08 11.56
C SER A 247 -6.02 2.57 11.59
N PHE A 248 -7.09 1.80 11.90
CA PHE A 248 -6.99 0.34 11.97
C PHE A 248 -6.48 -0.28 10.66
N ASN A 249 -6.97 0.20 9.52
CA ASN A 249 -6.52 -0.31 8.21
C ASN A 249 -5.03 -0.08 7.97
N HIS A 250 -4.48 1.03 8.43
CA HIS A 250 -3.05 1.33 8.27
C HIS A 250 -2.19 0.46 9.20
N VAL A 251 -2.62 0.22 10.45
CA VAL A 251 -1.88 -0.69 11.34
C VAL A 251 -1.96 -2.15 10.88
N VAL A 252 -3.03 -2.57 10.21
CA VAL A 252 -3.11 -3.89 9.55
C VAL A 252 -2.10 -3.98 8.40
N GLN A 253 -1.95 -2.94 7.61
CA GLN A 253 -0.93 -2.86 6.55
C GLN A 253 0.48 -2.97 7.14
N CYS A 254 0.77 -2.24 8.22
CA CYS A 254 2.03 -2.34 8.96
C CYS A 254 2.30 -3.77 9.48
N ALA A 255 1.26 -4.51 9.88
CA ALA A 255 1.41 -5.89 10.34
C ALA A 255 1.89 -6.84 9.22
N VAL A 256 1.48 -6.62 7.98
CA VAL A 256 1.97 -7.36 6.80
C VAL A 256 3.46 -7.11 6.61
N TYR A 257 3.89 -5.87 6.72
CA TYR A 257 5.30 -5.51 6.56
C TYR A 257 6.16 -6.13 7.66
N ALA A 258 5.73 -6.02 8.92
CA ALA A 258 6.43 -6.62 10.04
C ALA A 258 6.54 -8.14 9.89
N ALA A 259 5.47 -8.81 9.44
CA ALA A 259 5.43 -10.25 9.26
C ALA A 259 6.43 -10.73 8.20
N HIS A 260 6.66 -9.96 7.14
CA HIS A 260 7.65 -10.27 6.11
C HIS A 260 9.07 -10.46 6.70
N TRP A 261 9.41 -9.71 7.75
CA TRP A 261 10.67 -9.89 8.51
C TRP A 261 10.47 -10.59 9.85
N ASN A 262 9.44 -11.44 9.98
CA ASN A 262 9.17 -12.19 11.20
C ASN A 262 9.06 -11.30 12.45
N PHE A 263 8.52 -10.09 12.32
CA PHE A 263 8.35 -9.09 13.38
C PHE A 263 9.67 -8.67 14.09
N LYS A 264 10.81 -8.84 13.41
CA LYS A 264 12.12 -8.46 13.95
C LYS A 264 12.52 -7.02 13.66
N VAL A 265 11.86 -6.40 12.70
CA VAL A 265 12.09 -5.02 12.29
C VAL A 265 10.96 -4.14 12.82
N PRO A 266 11.26 -3.06 13.55
CA PRO A 266 10.25 -2.14 14.05
C PRO A 266 9.57 -1.40 12.90
N VAL A 267 8.27 -1.22 13.02
CA VAL A 267 7.43 -0.53 12.03
C VAL A 267 6.91 0.76 12.64
N TYR A 268 7.02 1.83 11.88
CA TYR A 268 6.54 3.16 12.21
C TYR A 268 5.47 3.58 11.20
N LEU A 269 4.40 4.19 11.71
CA LEU A 269 3.35 4.77 10.89
C LEU A 269 3.43 6.29 11.04
N LEU A 270 3.90 6.96 10.00
CA LEU A 270 4.04 8.40 9.94
C LEU A 270 2.85 9.02 9.21
N TYR A 271 2.09 9.85 9.90
CA TYR A 271 1.09 10.72 9.29
C TYR A 271 1.66 12.10 9.07
N ALA A 272 1.51 12.63 7.86
CA ALA A 272 1.81 14.02 7.54
C ALA A 272 0.54 14.74 7.06
N VAL A 273 0.29 15.89 7.63
CA VAL A 273 -0.83 16.80 7.32
C VAL A 273 -0.29 18.22 7.19
N GLN A 274 -1.11 19.15 6.69
CA GLN A 274 -0.71 20.56 6.57
C GLN A 274 -0.25 21.15 7.93
N GLY A 275 -0.90 20.80 9.03
CA GLY A 275 -0.62 21.35 10.35
C GLY A 275 0.52 20.67 11.14
N GLY A 276 1.19 19.66 10.57
CA GLY A 276 2.28 18.93 11.23
C GLY A 276 2.33 17.44 10.88
N TYR A 277 2.92 16.66 11.76
CA TYR A 277 3.02 15.22 11.61
C TYR A 277 2.80 14.49 12.93
N GLN A 278 2.51 13.18 12.85
CA GLN A 278 2.41 12.29 14.00
C GLN A 278 3.06 10.95 13.67
N ILE A 279 3.89 10.46 14.56
CA ILE A 279 4.50 9.14 14.48
C ILE A 279 3.81 8.21 15.47
N PHE A 280 3.39 7.05 14.98
CA PHE A 280 2.94 5.95 15.80
C PHE A 280 3.92 4.79 15.70
N ASP A 281 4.25 4.22 16.84
CA ASP A 281 5.10 3.05 16.98
C ASP A 281 4.61 2.14 18.13
N SER A 282 5.43 1.16 18.52
CA SER A 282 5.08 0.22 19.57
C SER A 282 4.94 0.85 20.97
N THR A 283 5.45 2.07 21.20
CA THR A 283 5.41 2.75 22.48
C THR A 283 4.12 3.51 22.72
N ASN A 284 3.52 4.05 21.66
CA ASN A 284 2.32 4.88 21.72
C ASN A 284 1.09 4.29 21.00
N CYS A 285 1.26 3.15 20.31
CA CYS A 285 0.18 2.45 19.60
C CYS A 285 0.23 0.95 19.88
N LYS A 286 -0.68 0.43 20.71
CA LYS A 286 -0.76 -1.01 21.04
C LYS A 286 -0.90 -1.92 19.80
N HIS A 287 -1.45 -1.43 18.71
CA HIS A 287 -1.59 -2.18 17.46
C HIS A 287 -0.26 -2.34 16.68
N LEU A 288 0.76 -1.55 17.01
CA LEU A 288 2.10 -1.64 16.44
C LEU A 288 3.10 -2.40 17.33
N THR A 289 2.68 -2.88 18.50
CA THR A 289 3.45 -3.88 19.24
C THR A 289 3.48 -5.20 18.46
N VAL A 290 4.49 -6.04 18.68
CA VAL A 290 4.58 -7.36 18.03
C VAL A 290 3.29 -8.18 18.23
N GLU A 291 2.77 -8.21 19.45
CA GLU A 291 1.52 -8.90 19.77
C GLU A 291 0.31 -8.27 19.07
N GLY A 292 0.22 -6.94 19.05
CA GLY A 292 -0.82 -6.20 18.35
C GLY A 292 -0.81 -6.48 16.86
N MET A 293 0.37 -6.43 16.23
CA MET A 293 0.53 -6.72 14.80
C MET A 293 0.17 -8.18 14.46
N LYS A 294 0.55 -9.15 15.30
CA LYS A 294 0.13 -10.55 15.11
C LYS A 294 -1.39 -10.71 15.17
N LYS A 295 -2.07 -10.07 16.13
CA LYS A 295 -3.55 -10.06 16.20
C LYS A 295 -4.18 -9.42 14.97
N ASN A 296 -3.67 -8.29 14.52
CA ASN A 296 -4.16 -7.60 13.32
C ASN A 296 -4.00 -8.48 12.08
N LEU A 297 -2.86 -9.15 11.93
CA LEU A 297 -2.61 -10.09 10.85
C LEU A 297 -3.60 -11.27 10.86
N GLN A 298 -3.89 -11.84 12.04
CA GLN A 298 -4.88 -12.90 12.18
C GLN A 298 -6.28 -12.45 11.74
N ILE A 299 -6.69 -11.23 12.11
CA ILE A 299 -7.99 -10.68 11.72
C ILE A 299 -8.07 -10.54 10.20
N MET A 300 -7.04 -9.98 9.59
CA MET A 300 -6.95 -9.82 8.14
C MET A 300 -6.97 -11.19 7.42
N ASN A 301 -6.14 -12.12 7.87
CA ASN A 301 -6.05 -13.45 7.26
C ASN A 301 -7.38 -14.19 7.34
N ARG A 302 -8.10 -14.13 8.47
CA ARG A 302 -9.45 -14.72 8.59
C ARG A 302 -10.43 -14.18 7.53
N THR A 303 -10.36 -12.88 7.24
CA THR A 303 -11.17 -12.26 6.19
C THR A 303 -10.80 -12.80 4.82
N PHE A 304 -9.51 -12.87 4.50
CA PHE A 304 -9.05 -13.36 3.20
C PHE A 304 -9.31 -14.86 3.03
N ILE A 305 -9.08 -15.68 4.06
CA ILE A 305 -9.42 -17.12 4.05
C ILE A 305 -10.92 -17.33 3.80
N ARG A 306 -11.78 -16.52 4.43
CA ARG A 306 -13.24 -16.60 4.19
C ARG A 306 -13.56 -16.30 2.73
N ARG A 307 -12.97 -15.25 2.16
CA ARG A 307 -13.14 -14.88 0.75
C ARG A 307 -12.67 -15.99 -0.19
N GLU A 308 -11.51 -16.56 0.08
CA GLU A 308 -11.01 -17.72 -0.68
C GLU A 308 -11.95 -18.92 -0.61
N LYS A 309 -12.46 -19.25 0.59
CA LYS A 309 -13.40 -20.36 0.76
C LYS A 309 -14.66 -20.21 -0.09
N ILE A 310 -15.21 -18.98 -0.16
CA ILE A 310 -16.38 -18.71 -1.00
C ILE A 310 -16.05 -18.98 -2.47
N LEU A 311 -14.90 -18.53 -2.96
CA LEU A 311 -14.50 -18.68 -4.36
C LEU A 311 -14.05 -20.09 -4.70
N SER A 312 -13.31 -20.76 -3.80
CA SER A 312 -12.75 -22.10 -4.04
C SER A 312 -13.78 -23.21 -3.94
N GLN A 313 -14.91 -23.00 -3.26
CA GLN A 313 -15.95 -24.00 -3.09
C GLN A 313 -16.51 -24.50 -4.43
N TYR A 314 -16.48 -23.66 -5.45
CA TYR A 314 -17.03 -23.94 -6.78
C TYR A 314 -15.96 -23.80 -7.87
N GLN A 315 -14.71 -24.04 -7.54
CA GLN A 315 -13.58 -23.83 -8.47
C GLN A 315 -13.62 -24.66 -9.76
N GLU A 316 -14.39 -25.75 -9.79
CA GLU A 316 -14.56 -26.59 -10.99
C GLU A 316 -15.53 -25.98 -12.01
N LEU A 317 -16.38 -25.03 -11.58
CA LEU A 317 -17.36 -24.36 -12.44
C LEU A 317 -16.70 -23.30 -13.33
N THR A 318 -17.47 -22.73 -14.25
CA THR A 318 -17.04 -21.59 -15.07
C THR A 318 -16.84 -20.34 -14.21
N ARG A 319 -16.17 -19.32 -14.75
CA ARG A 319 -15.97 -18.03 -14.08
C ARG A 319 -17.31 -17.41 -13.66
N GLU A 320 -18.27 -17.40 -14.58
CA GLU A 320 -19.60 -16.83 -14.39
C GLU A 320 -20.35 -17.56 -13.27
N GLU A 321 -20.35 -18.87 -13.28
CA GLU A 321 -20.98 -19.68 -12.24
C GLU A 321 -20.34 -19.52 -10.87
N ILE A 322 -19.00 -19.39 -10.78
CA ILE A 322 -18.29 -19.06 -9.52
C ILE A 322 -18.77 -17.71 -8.98
N ILE A 323 -18.91 -16.72 -9.86
CA ILE A 323 -19.38 -15.37 -9.49
C ILE A 323 -20.82 -15.44 -8.98
N ASP A 324 -21.72 -16.10 -9.70
CA ASP A 324 -23.14 -16.24 -9.33
C ASP A 324 -23.30 -16.89 -7.95
N HIS A 325 -22.53 -17.95 -7.69
CA HIS A 325 -22.52 -18.60 -6.37
C HIS A 325 -21.96 -17.67 -5.29
N ALA A 326 -20.85 -16.97 -5.55
CA ALA A 326 -20.27 -16.05 -4.59
C ALA A 326 -21.22 -14.88 -4.25
N VAL A 327 -21.91 -14.35 -5.24
CA VAL A 327 -22.95 -13.32 -5.09
C VAL A 327 -24.10 -13.82 -4.22
N SER A 328 -24.55 -15.06 -4.42
CA SER A 328 -25.63 -15.65 -3.62
C SER A 328 -25.27 -15.88 -2.14
N MET A 329 -23.97 -15.94 -1.82
CA MET A 329 -23.45 -16.17 -0.46
C MET A 329 -23.10 -14.88 0.29
N ILE A 330 -23.13 -13.74 -0.36
CA ILE A 330 -22.70 -12.46 0.21
C ILE A 330 -23.81 -11.45 0.10
N ASP A 331 -24.33 -10.98 1.24
CA ASP A 331 -25.32 -9.92 1.27
C ASP A 331 -24.70 -8.60 0.82
N PRO A 332 -25.35 -7.85 -0.09
CA PRO A 332 -24.88 -6.58 -0.53
C PRO A 332 -25.04 -5.52 0.58
N ASN A 333 -24.03 -4.66 0.74
CA ASN A 333 -24.10 -3.52 1.65
C ASN A 333 -23.90 -2.22 0.88
N PHE A 334 -24.95 -1.79 0.18
CA PHE A 334 -24.92 -0.54 -0.61
C PHE A 334 -24.92 0.72 0.27
N ASP A 335 -25.38 0.63 1.51
CA ASP A 335 -25.39 1.76 2.46
C ASP A 335 -24.02 2.03 3.11
N HIS A 336 -23.07 1.12 2.94
CA HIS A 336 -21.75 1.32 3.48
C HIS A 336 -21.02 2.49 2.81
N PRO A 337 -20.56 3.50 3.57
CA PRO A 337 -20.12 4.80 3.03
C PRO A 337 -18.92 4.72 2.07
N PHE A 338 -18.19 3.60 2.05
CA PHE A 338 -17.00 3.40 1.21
C PHE A 338 -17.09 2.19 0.27
N ALA A 339 -18.21 1.44 0.32
CA ALA A 339 -18.32 0.20 -0.43
C ALA A 339 -18.48 0.46 -1.94
N PHE A 340 -19.54 1.16 -2.28
CA PHE A 340 -19.94 1.43 -3.66
C PHE A 340 -19.88 2.94 -4.01
N ASN A 341 -19.59 3.81 -3.03
CA ASN A 341 -19.41 5.23 -3.26
C ASN A 341 -18.24 5.50 -4.21
N GLY A 342 -18.48 6.37 -5.17
CA GLY A 342 -17.49 6.74 -6.19
C GLY A 342 -17.41 5.79 -7.37
N LEU A 343 -18.29 4.78 -7.44
CA LEU A 343 -18.49 4.04 -8.69
C LEU A 343 -19.21 4.96 -9.70
N PRO A 344 -18.83 4.88 -10.98
CA PRO A 344 -19.66 5.39 -12.07
C PRO A 344 -21.09 4.82 -12.00
N GLU A 345 -22.07 5.58 -12.46
CA GLU A 345 -23.47 5.21 -12.32
C GLU A 345 -23.82 3.90 -13.03
N ASP A 346 -23.22 3.65 -14.18
CA ASP A 346 -23.33 2.41 -14.94
C ASP A 346 -22.81 1.19 -14.14
N LEU A 347 -21.66 1.31 -13.49
CA LEU A 347 -21.10 0.24 -12.65
C LEU A 347 -21.87 0.06 -11.34
N LEU A 348 -22.43 1.15 -10.79
CA LEU A 348 -23.30 1.04 -9.62
C LEU A 348 -24.60 0.30 -9.97
N GLN A 349 -25.14 0.57 -11.16
CA GLN A 349 -26.33 -0.15 -11.65
C GLN A 349 -26.00 -1.63 -11.90
N GLU A 350 -24.86 -1.93 -12.57
CA GLU A 350 -24.38 -3.30 -12.74
C GLU A 350 -24.24 -4.05 -11.40
N ALA A 351 -23.73 -3.37 -10.37
CA ALA A 351 -23.67 -3.96 -9.02
C ALA A 351 -25.07 -4.24 -8.45
N LYS A 352 -26.02 -3.34 -8.59
CA LYS A 352 -27.40 -3.54 -8.13
C LYS A 352 -28.08 -4.70 -8.85
N ASP A 353 -27.92 -4.76 -10.17
CA ASP A 353 -28.49 -5.82 -11.02
C ASP A 353 -27.93 -7.20 -10.62
N LEU A 354 -26.65 -7.26 -10.31
CA LEU A 354 -25.97 -8.49 -9.88
C LEU A 354 -26.60 -9.09 -8.60
N TRP A 355 -26.96 -8.24 -7.62
CA TRP A 355 -27.66 -8.65 -6.40
C TRP A 355 -29.18 -8.53 -6.48
N LYS A 356 -29.75 -8.18 -7.63
CA LYS A 356 -31.20 -8.01 -7.84
C LYS A 356 -31.83 -7.01 -6.85
N VAL A 357 -31.10 -5.94 -6.54
CA VAL A 357 -31.53 -4.85 -5.65
C VAL A 357 -32.04 -3.70 -6.50
N ASN A 358 -33.33 -3.33 -6.32
CA ASN A 358 -33.98 -2.23 -7.04
C ASN A 358 -33.54 -0.85 -6.53
#